data_41558cedae0963f7566a5981a6dbe513
#
_entry.id   41558cedae0963f7566a5981a6dbe513
#
_cell.length_a   1.000
_cell.length_b   1.000
_cell.length_c   1.000
_cell.angle_alpha   90.00
_cell.angle_beta   90.00
_cell.angle_gamma   90.00
#
_symmetry.space_group_name_H-M   'P 1'
#
loop_
_entity.id
_entity.type
_entity.pdbx_description
1 polymer ?
#
loop_
_entity_poly.entity_id
_entity_poly.type
_entity_poly.pdbx_seq_one_letter_code
_entity_poly.pdbx_strand_id
1 'polypeptide(L)'
;LMQNMLGNDLFRKSNRRTYGLVRASNGAAAAHPFVIYSDSYGHQQYITGLGSASLSGVLWCPEIRSARNSREWLNRMHTVCFSPMAMLNAWASGQKPWSFSEVTDRVRETIELRMRLLPYLYTAFHKYHTEGIPPVRSLLMEPGATNDDTAFMFGPDILVAPFFESNATKRIIQLPEGNWYDFYTGRLVGNGTRVTLRSEELQDRAPLLVKEGAVIPMLARPVSNSEQAFGCPLEIRHYGRSPGSCVVYEDDGKTFEFESGKSRLRQFQVNSDGEVKESLIKNDAKPMFGAVEEFRRMSQ
;
A
#
# COMPACT_ATOMS: atom_id res chain seq x y z
N LEU A 1 -8.37 -22.85 10.33
CA LEU A 1 -9.55 -22.67 9.49
C LEU A 1 -10.83 -22.53 10.33
N MET A 2 -11.17 -23.52 11.18
CA MET A 2 -12.39 -23.50 12.02
C MET A 2 -12.51 -22.23 12.87
N GLN A 3 -11.45 -21.80 13.53
CA GLN A 3 -11.43 -20.57 14.32
C GLN A 3 -11.75 -19.33 13.46
N ASN A 4 -11.24 -19.28 12.22
CA ASN A 4 -11.49 -18.20 11.30
C ASN A 4 -12.95 -18.17 10.84
N MET A 5 -13.55 -19.34 10.56
CA MET A 5 -14.95 -19.45 10.17
C MET A 5 -15.87 -18.99 11.31
N LEU A 6 -15.66 -19.47 12.53
CA LEU A 6 -16.46 -19.08 13.70
C LEU A 6 -16.36 -17.57 13.98
N GLY A 7 -15.15 -16.99 13.89
CA GLY A 7 -14.94 -15.57 14.07
C GLY A 7 -15.70 -14.76 13.02
N ASN A 8 -15.59 -15.12 11.73
CA ASN A 8 -16.31 -14.47 10.66
C ASN A 8 -17.83 -14.52 10.86
N ASP A 9 -18.38 -15.66 11.28
CA ASP A 9 -19.82 -15.82 11.51
C ASP A 9 -20.35 -14.91 12.62
N LEU A 10 -19.57 -14.71 13.69
CA LEU A 10 -19.93 -13.77 14.77
C LEU A 10 -20.04 -12.34 14.26
N PHE A 11 -19.09 -11.91 13.43
CA PHE A 11 -19.09 -10.56 12.88
C PHE A 11 -20.22 -10.37 11.86
N ARG A 12 -20.52 -11.39 11.04
CA ARG A 12 -21.66 -11.35 10.10
C ARG A 12 -23.00 -11.24 10.83
N LYS A 13 -23.20 -11.94 11.93
CA LYS A 13 -24.42 -11.86 12.77
C LYS A 13 -24.64 -10.45 13.33
N SER A 14 -23.58 -9.73 13.63
CA SER A 14 -23.66 -8.34 14.11
C SER A 14 -23.63 -7.31 12.99
N ASN A 15 -23.54 -7.72 11.73
CA ASN A 15 -23.35 -6.87 10.55
C ASN A 15 -22.19 -5.87 10.72
N ARG A 16 -21.08 -6.33 11.29
CA ARG A 16 -19.87 -5.50 11.49
C ARG A 16 -18.66 -6.21 10.94
N ARG A 17 -18.02 -5.59 9.96
CA ARG A 17 -16.74 -6.06 9.46
C ARG A 17 -15.65 -5.93 10.51
N THR A 18 -14.77 -6.91 10.52
CA THR A 18 -13.55 -6.90 11.31
C THR A 18 -12.46 -7.65 10.58
N TYR A 19 -11.31 -7.69 11.19
CA TYR A 19 -10.22 -8.56 10.80
C TYR A 19 -9.69 -9.30 12.03
N GLY A 20 -9.01 -10.39 11.82
CA GLY A 20 -8.31 -11.12 12.85
C GLY A 20 -6.85 -11.37 12.50
N LEU A 21 -6.01 -11.48 13.51
CA LEU A 21 -4.63 -11.91 13.36
C LEU A 21 -4.53 -13.38 13.74
N VAL A 22 -3.99 -14.20 12.86
CA VAL A 22 -3.85 -15.66 13.09
C VAL A 22 -2.41 -16.08 12.91
N ARG A 23 -1.93 -16.98 13.78
CA ARG A 23 -0.55 -17.48 13.76
C ARG A 23 -0.30 -18.51 12.66
N ALA A 24 -1.31 -19.29 12.33
CA ALA A 24 -1.21 -20.35 11.36
C ALA A 24 -2.46 -20.42 10.49
N SER A 25 -2.25 -20.65 9.22
CA SER A 25 -3.32 -20.83 8.24
C SER A 25 -2.82 -21.57 7.01
N ASN A 26 -3.72 -21.81 6.07
CA ASN A 26 -3.44 -22.35 4.74
C ASN A 26 -4.16 -21.52 3.67
N GLY A 27 -4.07 -21.91 2.40
CA GLY A 27 -4.68 -21.18 1.29
C GLY A 27 -6.18 -20.92 1.44
N ALA A 28 -6.91 -21.76 2.18
CA ALA A 28 -8.34 -21.53 2.44
C ALA A 28 -8.61 -20.31 3.34
N ALA A 29 -7.63 -19.78 4.04
CA ALA A 29 -7.78 -18.57 4.86
C ALA A 29 -8.03 -17.31 4.04
N ALA A 30 -7.66 -17.28 2.78
CA ALA A 30 -7.89 -16.13 1.90
C ALA A 30 -9.40 -15.80 1.72
N ALA A 31 -10.30 -16.77 1.94
CA ALA A 31 -11.74 -16.55 1.93
C ALA A 31 -12.29 -15.87 3.21
N HIS A 32 -11.44 -15.60 4.20
CA HIS A 32 -11.85 -15.06 5.49
C HIS A 32 -11.08 -13.77 5.81
N PRO A 33 -11.62 -12.84 6.61
CA PRO A 33 -11.02 -11.55 6.89
C PRO A 33 -9.88 -11.66 7.93
N PHE A 34 -8.91 -12.54 7.68
CA PHE A 34 -7.79 -12.77 8.57
C PHE A 34 -6.45 -12.58 7.87
N VAL A 35 -5.52 -11.99 8.60
CA VAL A 35 -4.14 -11.79 8.17
C VAL A 35 -3.26 -12.76 8.96
N ILE A 36 -2.36 -13.45 8.27
CA ILE A 36 -1.37 -14.30 8.94
C ILE A 36 -0.38 -13.37 9.62
N TYR A 37 -0.39 -13.42 10.95
CA TYR A 37 0.52 -12.67 11.80
C TYR A 37 1.73 -13.51 12.17
N SER A 38 2.89 -12.88 12.22
CA SER A 38 4.13 -13.53 12.60
C SER A 38 5.00 -12.60 13.44
N ASP A 39 5.93 -13.21 14.19
CA ASP A 39 6.91 -12.44 14.94
C ASP A 39 7.86 -11.70 13.99
N SER A 40 8.61 -10.73 14.53
CA SER A 40 9.59 -9.99 13.76
C SER A 40 10.70 -10.89 13.23
N TYR A 41 11.09 -10.61 11.98
CA TYR A 41 12.18 -11.27 11.28
C TYR A 41 13.31 -10.29 10.96
N GLY A 42 14.40 -10.79 10.44
CA GLY A 42 15.37 -9.95 9.75
C GLY A 42 14.67 -9.13 8.65
N HIS A 43 15.12 -7.92 8.40
CA HIS A 43 14.40 -7.00 7.50
C HIS A 43 14.23 -7.57 6.07
N GLN A 44 15.25 -8.23 5.54
CA GLN A 44 15.16 -8.90 4.24
C GLN A 44 14.10 -10.03 4.25
N GLN A 45 14.09 -10.88 5.28
CA GLN A 45 13.10 -11.94 5.43
C GLN A 45 11.66 -11.40 5.50
N TYR A 46 11.48 -10.24 6.14
CA TYR A 46 10.21 -9.54 6.14
C TYR A 46 9.73 -9.23 4.72
N ILE A 47 10.59 -8.65 3.89
CA ILE A 47 10.25 -8.24 2.53
C ILE A 47 9.98 -9.46 1.64
N THR A 48 10.90 -10.43 1.64
CA THR A 48 10.76 -11.68 0.88
C THR A 48 9.47 -12.42 1.27
N GLY A 49 9.13 -12.44 2.55
CA GLY A 49 7.91 -13.06 3.06
C GLY A 49 6.64 -12.38 2.55
N LEU A 50 6.61 -11.04 2.45
CA LEU A 50 5.47 -10.31 1.85
C LEU A 50 5.21 -10.77 0.41
N GLY A 51 6.26 -10.84 -0.41
CA GLY A 51 6.18 -11.29 -1.79
C GLY A 51 5.74 -12.76 -1.89
N SER A 52 6.37 -13.65 -1.12
CA SER A 52 6.08 -15.10 -1.14
C SER A 52 4.66 -15.42 -0.71
N ALA A 53 4.13 -14.75 0.32
CA ALA A 53 2.76 -14.94 0.78
C ALA A 53 1.74 -14.58 -0.31
N SER A 54 2.01 -13.53 -1.08
CA SER A 54 1.14 -13.10 -2.16
C SER A 54 0.97 -14.14 -3.26
N LEU A 55 2.03 -14.91 -3.56
CA LEU A 55 1.96 -16.00 -4.54
C LEU A 55 1.04 -17.16 -4.10
N SER A 56 0.77 -17.25 -2.80
CA SER A 56 -0.20 -18.19 -2.22
C SER A 56 -1.59 -17.57 -2.02
N GLY A 57 -1.80 -16.33 -2.47
CA GLY A 57 -3.07 -15.61 -2.34
C GLY A 57 -3.43 -15.25 -0.90
N VAL A 58 -2.48 -15.26 0.03
CA VAL A 58 -2.72 -14.93 1.44
C VAL A 58 -2.05 -13.62 1.84
N LEU A 59 -2.66 -12.93 2.79
CA LEU A 59 -2.06 -11.75 3.42
C LEU A 59 -1.19 -12.20 4.59
N TRP A 60 0.10 -11.87 4.53
CA TRP A 60 1.03 -12.07 5.62
C TRP A 60 1.59 -10.74 6.09
N CYS A 61 1.61 -10.53 7.38
CA CYS A 61 2.07 -9.28 7.96
C CYS A 61 2.84 -9.56 9.24
N PRO A 62 4.17 -9.60 9.20
CA PRO A 62 4.97 -9.61 10.41
C PRO A 62 4.95 -8.25 11.09
N GLU A 63 5.38 -8.23 12.32
CA GLU A 63 5.54 -7.01 13.08
C GLU A 63 7.00 -6.54 13.07
N ILE A 64 7.18 -5.22 13.19
CA ILE A 64 8.48 -4.66 13.50
C ILE A 64 8.63 -4.59 15.03
N ARG A 65 9.74 -5.12 15.57
CA ARG A 65 9.98 -5.12 17.03
C ARG A 65 10.99 -4.08 17.47
N SER A 66 12.14 -4.08 16.83
CA SER A 66 13.28 -3.26 17.24
C SER A 66 14.18 -2.92 16.08
N ALA A 67 14.96 -1.87 16.26
CA ALA A 67 16.12 -1.55 15.45
C ALA A 67 17.26 -1.11 16.35
N ARG A 68 18.50 -1.25 15.87
CA ARG A 68 19.71 -0.94 16.63
C ARG A 68 20.08 0.54 16.58
N ASN A 69 19.63 1.25 15.54
CA ASN A 69 19.91 2.66 15.32
C ASN A 69 18.81 3.33 14.50
N SER A 70 18.87 4.65 14.38
CA SER A 70 17.89 5.47 13.68
C SER A 70 17.75 5.13 12.18
N ARG A 71 18.83 4.81 11.49
CA ARG A 71 18.81 4.43 10.06
C ARG A 71 18.07 3.10 9.85
N GLU A 72 18.39 2.09 10.63
CA GLU A 72 17.68 0.80 10.58
C GLU A 72 16.20 0.98 10.91
N TRP A 73 15.88 1.82 11.90
CA TRP A 73 14.50 2.13 12.26
C TRP A 73 13.74 2.75 11.10
N LEU A 74 14.29 3.79 10.49
CA LEU A 74 13.67 4.47 9.35
C LEU A 74 13.44 3.50 8.18
N ASN A 75 14.45 2.71 7.81
CA ASN A 75 14.34 1.74 6.72
C ASN A 75 13.25 0.68 7.00
N ARG A 76 13.13 0.21 8.24
CA ARG A 76 12.06 -0.71 8.66
C ARG A 76 10.69 -0.04 8.64
N MET A 77 10.58 1.21 9.08
CA MET A 77 9.34 1.97 9.03
C MET A 77 8.87 2.20 7.59
N HIS A 78 9.79 2.45 6.66
CA HIS A 78 9.47 2.52 5.22
C HIS A 78 8.84 1.21 4.71
N THR A 79 9.34 0.05 5.14
CA THR A 79 8.77 -1.23 4.72
C THR A 79 7.41 -1.49 5.38
N VAL A 80 7.30 -1.30 6.69
CA VAL A 80 6.07 -1.64 7.41
C VAL A 80 4.90 -0.76 7.01
N CYS A 81 5.15 0.52 6.71
CA CYS A 81 4.09 1.43 6.24
C CYS A 81 3.50 1.05 4.88
N PHE A 82 4.21 0.27 4.07
CA PHE A 82 3.72 -0.23 2.77
C PHE A 82 3.43 -1.74 2.78
N SER A 83 3.35 -2.36 3.95
CA SER A 83 2.85 -3.73 4.13
C SER A 83 1.32 -3.77 4.21
N PRO A 84 0.66 -4.94 4.13
CA PRO A 84 -0.79 -5.03 4.24
C PRO A 84 -1.34 -4.37 5.50
N MET A 85 -0.70 -4.61 6.65
CA MET A 85 -0.97 -3.96 7.93
C MET A 85 0.32 -3.38 8.50
N ALA A 86 0.32 -2.09 8.83
CA ALA A 86 1.46 -1.45 9.46
C ALA A 86 1.50 -1.77 10.96
N MET A 87 2.18 -2.86 11.34
CA MET A 87 2.21 -3.33 12.72
C MET A 87 3.55 -3.08 13.41
N LEU A 88 3.47 -2.56 14.63
CA LEU A 88 4.59 -2.38 15.54
C LEU A 88 4.36 -3.20 16.80
N ASN A 89 5.36 -3.97 17.24
CA ASN A 89 5.36 -4.64 18.52
C ASN A 89 6.12 -3.79 19.55
N ALA A 90 5.48 -2.74 20.02
CA ALA A 90 6.11 -1.82 20.98
C ALA A 90 6.29 -2.44 22.38
N TRP A 91 5.53 -3.47 22.73
CA TRP A 91 5.64 -4.12 24.04
C TRP A 91 6.94 -4.93 24.19
N ALA A 92 7.42 -5.54 23.11
CA ALA A 92 8.60 -6.40 23.17
C ALA A 92 9.92 -5.63 23.32
N SER A 93 10.03 -4.42 22.74
CA SER A 93 11.24 -3.60 22.75
C SER A 93 11.04 -2.21 23.33
N GLY A 94 9.78 -1.80 23.53
CA GLY A 94 9.44 -0.44 23.92
C GLY A 94 9.62 0.60 22.83
N GLN A 95 10.12 0.24 21.65
CA GLN A 95 10.33 1.19 20.56
C GLN A 95 9.01 1.60 19.91
N LYS A 96 8.87 2.90 19.67
CA LYS A 96 7.69 3.58 19.13
C LYS A 96 8.10 4.40 17.91
N PRO A 97 7.16 4.88 17.08
CA PRO A 97 7.49 5.70 15.90
C PRO A 97 8.49 6.83 16.18
N TRP A 98 8.47 7.41 17.37
CA TRP A 98 9.29 8.53 17.80
C TRP A 98 10.51 8.14 18.68
N SER A 99 10.91 6.87 18.73
CA SER A 99 12.01 6.42 19.60
C SER A 99 13.40 6.90 19.16
N PHE A 100 13.54 7.36 17.93
CA PHE A 100 14.77 7.91 17.37
C PHE A 100 14.50 9.32 16.86
N SER A 101 14.88 10.32 17.63
CA SER A 101 14.59 11.75 17.38
C SER A 101 15.09 12.22 16.01
N GLU A 102 16.23 11.71 15.56
CA GLU A 102 16.90 12.10 14.31
C GLU A 102 16.08 11.77 13.06
N VAL A 103 15.18 10.80 13.15
CA VAL A 103 14.38 10.34 12.02
C VAL A 103 12.86 10.46 12.25
N THR A 104 12.45 11.01 13.40
CA THR A 104 11.02 11.08 13.77
C THR A 104 10.17 11.78 12.71
N ASP A 105 10.64 12.86 12.12
CA ASP A 105 9.87 13.60 11.10
C ASP A 105 9.70 12.78 9.82
N ARG A 106 10.71 12.04 9.38
CA ARG A 106 10.63 11.14 8.23
C ARG A 106 9.72 9.94 8.49
N VAL A 107 9.75 9.41 9.70
CA VAL A 107 8.81 8.36 10.13
C VAL A 107 7.38 8.89 10.10
N ARG A 108 7.13 10.10 10.63
CA ARG A 108 5.82 10.75 10.58
C ARG A 108 5.33 10.93 9.15
N GLU A 109 6.14 11.52 8.26
CA GLU A 109 5.81 11.69 6.84
C GLU A 109 5.44 10.36 6.17
N THR A 110 6.14 9.28 6.52
CA THR A 110 5.86 7.94 5.96
C THR A 110 4.51 7.40 6.44
N ILE A 111 4.19 7.57 7.71
CA ILE A 111 2.90 7.18 8.28
C ILE A 111 1.77 8.03 7.66
N GLU A 112 1.96 9.33 7.57
CA GLU A 112 1.01 10.26 6.94
C GLU A 112 0.76 9.92 5.48
N LEU A 113 1.81 9.56 4.73
CA LEU A 113 1.67 9.12 3.34
C LEU A 113 0.84 7.84 3.25
N ARG A 114 1.08 6.84 4.11
CA ARG A 114 0.23 5.65 4.16
C ARG A 114 -1.24 6.01 4.40
N MET A 115 -1.51 6.92 5.34
CA MET A 115 -2.89 7.35 5.62
C MET A 115 -3.51 8.09 4.44
N ARG A 116 -2.74 8.90 3.73
CA ARG A 116 -3.20 9.55 2.51
C ARG A 116 -3.49 8.55 1.38
N LEU A 117 -2.81 7.43 1.33
CA LEU A 117 -3.02 6.37 0.33
C LEU A 117 -4.22 5.46 0.65
N LEU A 118 -5.04 5.76 1.66
CA LEU A 118 -6.21 4.94 2.01
C LEU A 118 -7.17 4.71 0.82
N PRO A 119 -7.54 5.69 -0.04
CA PRO A 119 -8.42 5.44 -1.17
C PRO A 119 -7.83 4.43 -2.16
N TYR A 120 -6.54 4.55 -2.43
CA TYR A 120 -5.79 3.65 -3.31
C TYR A 120 -5.70 2.23 -2.72
N LEU A 121 -5.31 2.13 -1.45
CA LEU A 121 -5.16 0.85 -0.76
C LEU A 121 -6.50 0.15 -0.54
N TYR A 122 -7.55 0.89 -0.16
CA TYR A 122 -8.89 0.33 0.03
C TYR A 122 -9.45 -0.26 -1.27
N THR A 123 -9.21 0.41 -2.38
CA THR A 123 -9.56 -0.11 -3.71
C THR A 123 -8.74 -1.37 -4.06
N ALA A 124 -7.47 -1.43 -3.71
CA ALA A 124 -6.66 -2.63 -3.91
C ALA A 124 -7.17 -3.83 -3.06
N PHE A 125 -7.64 -3.58 -1.83
CA PHE A 125 -8.31 -4.61 -1.03
C PHE A 125 -9.66 -5.03 -1.60
N HIS A 126 -10.41 -4.13 -2.22
CA HIS A 126 -11.62 -4.49 -2.95
C HIS A 126 -11.30 -5.43 -4.12
N LYS A 127 -10.27 -5.15 -4.91
CA LYS A 127 -9.79 -6.05 -5.98
C LYS A 127 -9.31 -7.40 -5.44
N TYR A 128 -8.69 -7.42 -4.29
CA TYR A 128 -8.33 -8.69 -3.63
C TYR A 128 -9.57 -9.53 -3.30
N HIS A 129 -10.63 -8.88 -2.82
CA HIS A 129 -11.91 -9.55 -2.53
C HIS A 129 -12.61 -10.05 -3.80
N THR A 130 -12.63 -9.28 -4.89
CA THR A 130 -13.42 -9.57 -6.08
C THR A 130 -12.65 -10.35 -7.16
N GLU A 131 -11.35 -10.16 -7.25
CA GLU A 131 -10.50 -10.67 -8.33
C GLU A 131 -9.38 -11.59 -7.82
N GLY A 132 -9.19 -11.68 -6.49
CA GLY A 132 -8.10 -12.46 -5.89
C GLY A 132 -6.71 -11.82 -6.02
N ILE A 133 -6.59 -10.58 -6.47
CA ILE A 133 -5.32 -9.88 -6.67
C ILE A 133 -4.82 -9.29 -5.34
N PRO A 134 -3.73 -9.80 -4.75
CA PRO A 134 -3.25 -9.30 -3.46
C PRO A 134 -2.85 -7.82 -3.52
N PRO A 135 -3.21 -7.01 -2.50
CA PRO A 135 -2.87 -5.57 -2.45
C PRO A 135 -1.37 -5.32 -2.26
N VAL A 136 -0.64 -6.30 -1.72
CA VAL A 136 0.83 -6.31 -1.65
C VAL A 136 1.28 -7.60 -2.30
N ARG A 137 2.14 -7.54 -3.31
CA ARG A 137 2.49 -8.72 -4.10
C ARG A 137 3.91 -8.71 -4.63
N SER A 138 4.41 -9.91 -4.90
CA SER A 138 5.72 -10.13 -5.51
C SER A 138 5.83 -9.46 -6.88
N LEU A 139 7.03 -8.98 -7.22
CA LEU A 139 7.35 -8.50 -8.57
C LEU A 139 7.24 -9.61 -9.63
N LEU A 140 7.32 -10.89 -9.24
CA LEU A 140 7.12 -12.03 -10.15
C LEU A 140 5.72 -12.07 -10.77
N MET A 141 4.75 -11.35 -10.22
CA MET A 141 3.41 -11.22 -10.76
C MET A 141 3.28 -10.09 -11.79
N GLU A 142 4.34 -9.32 -12.02
CA GLU A 142 4.33 -8.18 -12.95
C GLU A 142 4.88 -8.58 -14.33
N PRO A 143 4.39 -7.97 -15.43
CA PRO A 143 4.98 -8.14 -16.75
C PRO A 143 6.48 -7.78 -16.76
N GLY A 144 7.30 -8.57 -17.43
CA GLY A 144 8.76 -8.39 -17.42
C GLY A 144 9.38 -8.67 -16.05
N ALA A 145 8.80 -9.60 -15.30
CA ALA A 145 9.16 -9.95 -13.94
C ALA A 145 10.67 -10.12 -13.73
N THR A 146 11.15 -9.63 -12.61
CA THR A 146 12.52 -9.79 -12.15
C THR A 146 12.54 -10.75 -10.96
N ASN A 147 13.65 -11.45 -10.75
CA ASN A 147 13.85 -12.31 -9.58
C ASN A 147 14.23 -11.52 -8.31
N ASP A 148 13.95 -10.23 -8.26
CA ASP A 148 14.19 -9.41 -7.06
C ASP A 148 13.07 -9.66 -6.04
N ASP A 149 13.30 -10.53 -5.07
CA ASP A 149 12.39 -10.85 -3.97
C ASP A 149 12.49 -9.87 -2.80
N THR A 150 13.33 -8.84 -2.93
CA THR A 150 13.55 -7.79 -1.92
C THR A 150 12.84 -6.47 -2.26
N ALA A 151 11.95 -6.49 -3.26
CA ALA A 151 11.04 -5.42 -3.61
C ALA A 151 9.64 -5.99 -3.87
N PHE A 152 8.62 -5.16 -3.78
CA PHE A 152 7.23 -5.62 -3.95
C PHE A 152 6.34 -4.50 -4.48
N MET A 153 5.20 -4.87 -5.05
CA MET A 153 4.15 -3.93 -5.43
C MET A 153 3.24 -3.64 -4.24
N PHE A 154 2.91 -2.38 -4.06
CA PHE A 154 1.88 -1.87 -3.15
C PHE A 154 0.74 -1.28 -3.98
N GLY A 155 -0.39 -1.98 -4.00
CA GLY A 155 -1.45 -1.72 -4.97
C GLY A 155 -1.01 -2.04 -6.42
N PRO A 156 -1.78 -1.60 -7.44
CA PRO A 156 -1.48 -1.94 -8.83
C PRO A 156 -0.23 -1.25 -9.41
N ASP A 157 0.16 -0.08 -8.91
CA ASP A 157 1.04 0.82 -9.65
C ASP A 157 2.28 1.31 -8.89
N ILE A 158 2.36 1.09 -7.56
CA ILE A 158 3.48 1.55 -6.74
C ILE A 158 4.42 0.39 -6.45
N LEU A 159 5.67 0.51 -6.86
CA LEU A 159 6.76 -0.39 -6.50
C LEU A 159 7.47 0.16 -5.27
N VAL A 160 7.63 -0.68 -4.26
CA VAL A 160 8.36 -0.38 -3.02
C VAL A 160 9.70 -1.12 -3.06
N ALA A 161 10.80 -0.37 -2.98
CA ALA A 161 12.16 -0.89 -3.04
C ALA A 161 12.96 -0.57 -1.76
N PRO A 162 12.66 -1.21 -0.62
CA PRO A 162 13.22 -0.83 0.68
C PRO A 162 14.74 -0.97 0.75
N PHE A 163 15.39 -0.11 1.51
CA PHE A 163 16.76 -0.33 1.97
C PHE A 163 16.72 -1.30 3.16
N PHE A 164 17.08 -2.56 2.96
CA PHE A 164 16.86 -3.60 3.96
C PHE A 164 18.10 -4.01 4.76
N GLU A 165 19.30 -3.67 4.30
CA GLU A 165 20.51 -3.85 5.10
C GLU A 165 20.58 -2.80 6.22
N SER A 166 21.16 -3.14 7.35
CA SER A 166 21.06 -2.36 8.61
C SER A 166 21.38 -0.87 8.49
N ASN A 167 22.37 -0.49 7.70
CA ASN A 167 22.77 0.91 7.49
C ASN A 167 22.73 1.31 6.03
N ALA A 168 21.92 0.61 5.21
CA ALA A 168 21.87 0.87 3.79
C ALA A 168 21.34 2.28 3.49
N THR A 169 22.10 3.00 2.67
CA THR A 169 21.75 4.30 2.12
C THR A 169 21.67 4.27 0.60
N LYS A 170 21.98 3.11 -0.01
CA LYS A 170 21.88 2.86 -1.45
C LYS A 170 21.44 1.44 -1.71
N ARG A 171 20.80 1.25 -2.86
CA ARG A 171 20.35 -0.04 -3.35
C ARG A 171 20.36 -0.06 -4.87
N ILE A 172 20.71 -1.20 -5.46
CA ILE A 172 20.54 -1.47 -6.88
C ILE A 172 19.29 -2.34 -7.03
N ILE A 173 18.41 -1.99 -7.95
CA ILE A 173 17.22 -2.75 -8.30
C ILE A 173 17.11 -2.90 -9.82
N GLN A 174 16.68 -4.07 -10.28
CA GLN A 174 16.25 -4.29 -11.65
C GLN A 174 14.76 -3.95 -11.74
N LEU A 175 14.41 -2.91 -12.50
CA LEU A 175 13.01 -2.52 -12.70
C LEU A 175 12.29 -3.50 -13.63
N PRO A 176 11.00 -3.79 -13.41
CA PRO A 176 10.15 -4.42 -14.42
C PRO A 176 10.06 -3.58 -15.70
N GLU A 177 9.57 -4.18 -16.79
CA GLU A 177 9.40 -3.47 -18.06
C GLU A 177 8.54 -2.21 -17.93
N GLY A 178 8.82 -1.20 -18.76
CA GLY A 178 8.12 0.09 -18.81
C GLY A 178 8.82 1.19 -18.02
N ASN A 179 8.32 2.40 -18.18
CA ASN A 179 8.85 3.58 -17.49
C ASN A 179 8.40 3.62 -16.03
N TRP A 180 9.34 3.97 -15.14
CA TRP A 180 9.12 4.10 -13.71
C TRP A 180 9.55 5.47 -13.23
N TYR A 181 8.69 6.13 -12.47
CA TYR A 181 8.85 7.49 -11.98
C TYR A 181 9.02 7.51 -10.46
N ASP A 182 9.82 8.43 -9.98
CA ASP A 182 9.89 8.71 -8.54
C ASP A 182 8.54 9.24 -8.04
N PHE A 183 8.02 8.64 -6.98
CA PHE A 183 6.70 8.96 -6.44
C PHE A 183 6.56 10.44 -6.01
N TYR A 184 7.64 11.04 -5.49
CA TYR A 184 7.58 12.37 -4.89
C TYR A 184 7.78 13.49 -5.91
N THR A 185 8.66 13.28 -6.85
CA THR A 185 9.08 14.30 -7.82
C THR A 185 8.47 14.14 -9.20
N GLY A 186 8.03 12.94 -9.57
CA GLY A 186 7.59 12.63 -10.92
C GLY A 186 8.75 12.53 -11.94
N ARG A 187 9.99 12.48 -11.46
CA ARG A 187 11.17 12.29 -12.34
C ARG A 187 11.23 10.85 -12.84
N LEU A 188 11.51 10.68 -14.13
CA LEU A 188 11.78 9.35 -14.70
C LEU A 188 13.05 8.77 -14.06
N VAL A 189 12.93 7.56 -13.50
CA VAL A 189 14.01 6.83 -12.82
C VAL A 189 14.65 5.80 -13.75
N GLY A 190 13.85 5.11 -14.55
CA GLY A 190 14.34 4.11 -15.48
C GLY A 190 13.23 3.47 -16.31
N ASN A 191 13.64 2.66 -17.30
CA ASN A 191 12.76 1.95 -18.21
C ASN A 191 13.21 0.49 -18.33
N GLY A 192 12.68 -0.39 -17.48
CA GLY A 192 13.06 -1.81 -17.49
C GLY A 192 14.55 -2.06 -17.26
N THR A 193 15.27 -1.11 -16.67
CA THR A 193 16.73 -1.13 -16.53
C THR A 193 17.13 -1.31 -15.07
N ARG A 194 18.42 -1.64 -14.85
CA ARG A 194 19.01 -1.64 -13.52
C ARG A 194 19.31 -0.20 -13.09
N VAL A 195 18.78 0.20 -11.94
CA VAL A 195 18.96 1.54 -11.38
C VAL A 195 19.52 1.51 -9.97
N THR A 196 20.20 2.58 -9.57
CA THR A 196 20.69 2.77 -8.20
C THR A 196 19.82 3.81 -7.52
N LEU A 197 19.14 3.41 -6.45
CA LEU A 197 18.42 4.30 -5.56
C LEU A 197 19.35 4.74 -4.43
N ARG A 198 19.33 6.02 -4.07
CA ARG A 198 20.11 6.61 -2.99
C ARG A 198 19.24 7.35 -2.00
N SER A 199 19.45 7.11 -0.71
CA SER A 199 18.67 7.69 0.38
C SER A 199 18.72 9.22 0.37
N GLU A 200 19.90 9.82 0.10
CA GLU A 200 20.08 11.27 0.01
C GLU A 200 19.27 11.90 -1.13
N GLU A 201 19.23 11.25 -2.32
CA GLU A 201 18.45 11.71 -3.47
C GLU A 201 16.95 11.66 -3.18
N LEU A 202 16.52 10.67 -2.38
CA LEU A 202 15.16 10.53 -1.88
C LEU A 202 14.88 11.39 -0.64
N GLN A 203 15.86 12.15 -0.16
CA GLN A 203 15.75 12.94 1.07
C GLN A 203 15.30 12.09 2.26
N ASP A 204 15.85 10.88 2.39
CA ASP A 204 15.47 9.90 3.42
C ASP A 204 13.98 9.51 3.44
N ARG A 205 13.26 9.65 2.32
CA ARG A 205 11.88 9.17 2.15
C ARG A 205 11.85 7.71 1.72
N ALA A 206 10.69 7.08 1.86
CA ALA A 206 10.49 5.71 1.38
C ALA A 206 10.77 5.59 -0.13
N PRO A 207 11.53 4.59 -0.57
CA PRO A 207 11.88 4.41 -1.97
C PRO A 207 10.68 3.84 -2.75
N LEU A 208 9.85 4.73 -3.27
CA LEU A 208 8.63 4.43 -4.02
C LEU A 208 8.78 4.83 -5.47
N LEU A 209 8.48 3.92 -6.36
CA LEU A 209 8.46 4.14 -7.80
C LEU A 209 7.05 3.88 -8.35
N VAL A 210 6.65 4.61 -9.37
CA VAL A 210 5.29 4.53 -9.94
C VAL A 210 5.37 4.25 -11.44
N LYS A 211 4.50 3.39 -11.94
CA LYS A 211 4.40 3.07 -13.37
C LYS A 211 3.99 4.27 -14.21
N GLU A 212 4.44 4.30 -15.47
CA GLU A 212 3.90 5.18 -16.51
C GLU A 212 2.38 5.04 -16.63
N GLY A 213 1.70 6.17 -16.73
CA GLY A 213 0.24 6.23 -16.88
C GLY A 213 -0.55 5.95 -15.59
N ALA A 214 0.11 5.67 -14.48
CA ALA A 214 -0.58 5.43 -13.22
C ALA A 214 -1.37 6.65 -12.74
N VAL A 215 -2.59 6.42 -12.28
CA VAL A 215 -3.46 7.42 -11.67
C VAL A 215 -3.68 7.03 -10.22
N ILE A 216 -3.06 7.75 -9.29
CA ILE A 216 -3.04 7.43 -7.86
C ILE A 216 -4.00 8.35 -7.10
N PRO A 217 -5.14 7.83 -6.61
CA PRO A 217 -6.03 8.57 -5.74
C PRO A 217 -5.49 8.58 -4.31
N MET A 218 -5.43 9.76 -3.71
CA MET A 218 -4.95 9.97 -2.34
C MET A 218 -5.92 10.89 -1.60
N LEU A 219 -5.92 10.86 -0.27
CA LEU A 219 -6.53 11.94 0.51
C LEU A 219 -5.71 13.22 0.31
N ALA A 220 -6.36 14.35 0.16
CA ALA A 220 -5.71 15.65 -0.04
C ALA A 220 -4.83 16.04 1.17
N ARG A 221 -5.16 15.54 2.35
CA ARG A 221 -4.40 15.76 3.59
C ARG A 221 -4.30 14.48 4.44
N PRO A 222 -3.27 14.35 5.29
CA PRO A 222 -3.16 13.21 6.20
C PRO A 222 -4.29 13.21 7.24
N VAL A 223 -4.65 12.02 7.70
CA VAL A 223 -5.64 11.79 8.75
C VAL A 223 -5.05 10.91 9.84
N SER A 224 -5.50 11.07 11.08
CA SER A 224 -4.99 10.32 12.22
C SER A 224 -5.59 8.93 12.37
N ASN A 225 -6.74 8.69 11.76
CA ASN A 225 -7.42 7.40 11.76
C ASN A 225 -8.34 7.29 10.52
N SER A 226 -8.82 6.08 10.23
CA SER A 226 -9.64 5.81 9.05
C SER A 226 -11.01 6.49 9.07
N GLU A 227 -11.57 6.83 10.24
CA GLU A 227 -12.86 7.53 10.31
C GLU A 227 -12.75 8.96 9.78
N GLN A 228 -11.61 9.62 9.98
CA GLN A 228 -11.35 10.97 9.45
C GLN A 228 -11.15 10.99 7.92
N ALA A 229 -11.01 9.82 7.29
CA ALA A 229 -10.98 9.72 5.83
C ALA A 229 -12.37 9.97 5.20
N PHE A 230 -13.45 9.75 5.96
CA PHE A 230 -14.81 10.01 5.49
C PHE A 230 -15.00 11.51 5.23
N GLY A 231 -15.41 11.83 4.01
CA GLY A 231 -15.58 13.21 3.56
C GLY A 231 -14.27 13.98 3.30
N CYS A 232 -13.10 13.39 3.56
CA CYS A 232 -11.83 14.02 3.22
C CYS A 232 -11.71 14.13 1.69
N PRO A 233 -11.37 15.33 1.13
CA PRO A 233 -11.17 15.50 -0.29
C PRO A 233 -10.06 14.62 -0.85
N LEU A 234 -10.10 14.39 -2.16
CA LEU A 234 -9.09 13.62 -2.88
C LEU A 234 -8.08 14.53 -3.60
N GLU A 235 -6.84 14.09 -3.62
CA GLU A 235 -5.80 14.48 -4.57
C GLU A 235 -5.63 13.33 -5.56
N ILE A 236 -5.61 13.64 -6.85
CA ILE A 236 -5.36 12.67 -7.91
C ILE A 236 -3.99 12.98 -8.51
N ARG A 237 -3.07 12.02 -8.49
CA ARG A 237 -1.76 12.13 -9.14
C ARG A 237 -1.71 11.25 -10.38
N HIS A 238 -1.26 11.82 -11.50
CA HIS A 238 -1.02 11.10 -12.74
C HIS A 238 0.47 11.12 -13.07
N TYR A 239 1.06 9.93 -13.33
CA TYR A 239 2.50 9.78 -13.55
C TYR A 239 2.83 9.55 -15.02
N GLY A 240 3.77 10.36 -15.53
CA GLY A 240 4.21 10.31 -16.92
C GLY A 240 3.26 11.02 -17.87
N ARG A 241 3.26 10.58 -19.15
CA ARG A 241 2.48 11.21 -20.23
C ARG A 241 1.48 10.28 -20.89
N SER A 242 1.63 8.98 -20.71
CA SER A 242 0.68 8.01 -21.25
C SER A 242 -0.69 8.18 -20.60
N PRO A 243 -1.79 8.01 -21.36
CA PRO A 243 -3.12 7.99 -20.77
C PRO A 243 -3.23 6.95 -19.65
N GLY A 244 -4.05 7.24 -18.68
CA GLY A 244 -4.25 6.35 -17.54
C GLY A 244 -5.64 6.40 -16.96
N SER A 245 -5.93 5.46 -16.09
CA SER A 245 -7.19 5.46 -15.35
C SER A 245 -7.07 4.74 -14.02
N CYS A 246 -7.90 5.14 -13.07
CA CYS A 246 -8.12 4.38 -11.85
C CYS A 246 -9.60 4.34 -11.48
N VAL A 247 -9.96 3.38 -10.65
CA VAL A 247 -11.27 3.33 -9.98
C VAL A 247 -11.02 3.53 -8.50
N VAL A 248 -11.87 4.29 -7.85
CA VAL A 248 -11.95 4.44 -6.39
C VAL A 248 -13.20 3.71 -5.92
N TYR A 249 -13.00 2.68 -5.11
CA TYR A 249 -14.06 1.94 -4.45
C TYR A 249 -14.44 2.61 -3.13
N GLU A 250 -15.73 2.72 -2.89
CA GLU A 250 -16.30 3.34 -1.70
C GLU A 250 -17.48 2.52 -1.18
N ASP A 251 -17.59 2.37 0.14
CA ASP A 251 -18.74 1.82 0.86
C ASP A 251 -18.84 2.48 2.26
N ASP A 252 -19.55 1.89 3.20
CA ASP A 252 -19.66 2.44 4.55
C ASP A 252 -18.43 2.16 5.46
N GLY A 253 -17.47 1.36 4.99
CA GLY A 253 -16.28 0.99 5.75
C GLY A 253 -16.53 0.11 6.98
N LYS A 254 -17.75 -0.29 7.28
CA LYS A 254 -18.15 -0.89 8.57
C LYS A 254 -18.97 -2.17 8.47
N THR A 255 -19.90 -2.25 7.53
CA THR A 255 -20.89 -3.34 7.47
C THR A 255 -20.64 -4.28 6.28
N PHE A 256 -21.42 -5.35 6.21
CA PHE A 256 -21.44 -6.26 5.06
C PHE A 256 -22.44 -5.86 3.98
N GLU A 257 -22.99 -4.65 4.02
CA GLU A 257 -23.96 -4.18 3.01
C GLU A 257 -23.37 -4.12 1.61
N PHE A 258 -22.07 -4.01 1.46
CA PHE A 258 -21.39 -4.06 0.17
C PHE A 258 -21.67 -5.38 -0.58
N GLU A 259 -21.88 -6.50 0.12
CA GLU A 259 -22.23 -7.80 -0.48
C GLU A 259 -23.64 -7.79 -1.10
N SER A 260 -24.54 -6.93 -0.61
CA SER A 260 -25.85 -6.67 -1.22
C SER A 260 -25.85 -5.51 -2.22
N GLY A 261 -24.66 -5.10 -2.66
CA GLY A 261 -24.49 -4.10 -3.70
C GLY A 261 -24.35 -2.66 -3.21
N LYS A 262 -24.39 -2.39 -1.89
CA LYS A 262 -24.25 -1.05 -1.31
C LYS A 262 -22.80 -0.54 -1.41
N SER A 263 -22.41 -0.16 -2.63
CA SER A 263 -21.08 0.38 -2.91
C SER A 263 -21.13 1.46 -3.99
N ARG A 264 -20.06 2.21 -4.11
CA ARG A 264 -19.87 3.25 -5.10
C ARG A 264 -18.53 3.05 -5.81
N LEU A 265 -18.49 3.30 -7.12
CA LEU A 265 -17.30 3.24 -7.94
C LEU A 265 -17.15 4.55 -8.71
N ARG A 266 -16.12 5.30 -8.41
CA ARG A 266 -15.73 6.52 -9.14
C ARG A 266 -14.55 6.18 -10.04
N GLN A 267 -14.66 6.47 -11.32
CA GLN A 267 -13.59 6.31 -12.29
C GLN A 267 -12.96 7.66 -12.61
N PHE A 268 -11.66 7.70 -12.61
CA PHE A 268 -10.85 8.82 -13.09
C PHE A 268 -10.08 8.36 -14.32
N GLN A 269 -10.25 9.06 -15.44
CA GLN A 269 -9.53 8.84 -16.68
C GLN A 269 -8.72 10.09 -16.99
N VAL A 270 -7.46 9.89 -17.37
CA VAL A 270 -6.54 10.98 -17.73
C VAL A 270 -6.04 10.70 -19.15
N ASN A 271 -6.22 11.67 -20.05
CA ASN A 271 -5.74 11.55 -21.43
C ASN A 271 -4.26 11.99 -21.53
N SER A 272 -3.66 11.87 -22.72
CA SER A 272 -2.27 12.29 -23.00
C SER A 272 -2.01 13.78 -22.72
N ASP A 273 -3.04 14.61 -22.85
CA ASP A 273 -2.94 16.06 -22.64
C ASP A 273 -3.02 16.43 -21.15
N GLY A 274 -3.37 15.45 -20.31
CA GLY A 274 -3.52 15.62 -18.87
C GLY A 274 -4.91 16.07 -18.43
N GLU A 275 -5.90 16.03 -19.33
CA GLU A 275 -7.29 16.31 -18.97
C GLU A 275 -7.86 15.15 -18.17
N VAL A 276 -8.54 15.46 -17.07
CA VAL A 276 -9.14 14.49 -16.17
C VAL A 276 -10.64 14.44 -16.39
N LYS A 277 -11.15 13.24 -16.61
CA LYS A 277 -12.58 12.96 -16.64
C LYS A 277 -12.96 12.08 -15.46
N GLU A 278 -13.84 12.59 -14.59
CA GLU A 278 -14.49 11.79 -13.56
C GLU A 278 -15.80 11.25 -14.07
N SER A 279 -16.09 9.98 -13.81
CA SER A 279 -17.37 9.34 -14.07
C SER A 279 -17.77 8.42 -12.92
N LEU A 280 -19.06 8.24 -12.76
CA LEU A 280 -19.63 7.40 -11.73
C LEU A 280 -20.10 6.09 -12.37
N ILE A 281 -19.37 4.99 -12.14
CA ILE A 281 -19.70 3.67 -12.68
C ILE A 281 -20.82 3.03 -11.86
N LYS A 282 -20.79 3.23 -10.54
CA LYS A 282 -21.78 2.69 -9.60
C LYS A 282 -22.04 3.71 -8.50
N ASN A 283 -23.31 3.84 -8.06
CA ASN A 283 -23.74 4.85 -7.09
C ASN A 283 -24.82 4.34 -6.12
N ASP A 284 -24.59 3.19 -5.50
CA ASP A 284 -25.54 2.55 -4.58
C ASP A 284 -25.20 2.76 -3.09
N ALA A 285 -24.20 3.61 -2.81
CA ALA A 285 -23.80 4.00 -1.47
C ALA A 285 -23.50 5.50 -1.37
N LYS A 286 -23.50 6.03 -0.17
CA LYS A 286 -23.03 7.40 0.10
C LYS A 286 -21.54 7.52 -0.21
N PRO A 287 -21.05 8.68 -0.67
CA PRO A 287 -19.63 8.92 -0.83
C PRO A 287 -18.87 8.67 0.48
N MET A 288 -17.80 7.88 0.42
CA MET A 288 -16.86 7.71 1.53
C MET A 288 -15.85 8.86 1.54
N PHE A 289 -15.36 9.23 0.36
CA PHE A 289 -14.40 10.31 0.20
C PHE A 289 -15.06 11.57 -0.38
N GLY A 290 -14.46 12.73 -0.13
CA GLY A 290 -14.92 14.00 -0.68
C GLY A 290 -14.69 14.15 -2.18
N ALA A 291 -14.98 15.35 -2.69
CA ALA A 291 -14.67 15.73 -4.07
C ALA A 291 -13.17 15.78 -4.32
N VAL A 292 -12.77 15.78 -5.58
CA VAL A 292 -11.37 16.05 -5.95
C VAL A 292 -11.08 17.52 -5.67
N GLU A 293 -10.09 17.78 -4.81
CA GLU A 293 -9.61 19.11 -4.47
C GLU A 293 -8.43 19.50 -5.36
N GLU A 294 -7.59 18.51 -5.74
CA GLU A 294 -6.39 18.76 -6.50
C GLU A 294 -6.11 17.63 -7.51
N PHE A 295 -5.66 18.04 -8.70
CA PHE A 295 -5.08 17.16 -9.69
C PHE A 295 -3.63 17.56 -9.95
N ARG A 296 -2.71 16.60 -9.89
CA ARG A 296 -1.29 16.83 -10.18
C ARG A 296 -0.80 15.90 -11.28
N ARG A 297 -0.23 16.48 -12.33
CA ARG A 297 0.56 15.73 -13.30
C ARG A 297 2.00 15.63 -12.81
N MET A 298 2.44 14.42 -12.53
CA MET A 298 3.78 14.06 -12.05
C MET A 298 4.63 13.64 -13.27
N SER A 299 5.16 14.60 -14.01
CA SER A 299 6.01 14.39 -15.19
C SER A 299 7.02 15.52 -15.29
N GLN A 300 8.25 15.26 -14.90
CA GLN A 300 9.39 16.15 -15.14
C GLN A 300 10.29 15.60 -16.24
#